data_2b1e4c693cd99688b02ea054ae87accd
#
_entry.id   2b1e4c693cd99688b02ea054ae87accd
#
_cell.length_a   1.000
_cell.length_b   1.000
_cell.length_c   1.000
_cell.angle_alpha   90.00
_cell.angle_beta   90.00
_cell.angle_gamma   90.00
#
_symmetry.space_group_name_H-M   'P 1'
#
loop_
_entity.id
_entity.type
_entity.pdbx_description
1 polymer ?
#
loop_
_entity_poly.entity_id
_entity_poly.type
_entity_poly.pdbx_seq_one_letter_code
_entity_poly.pdbx_strand_id
1 'polypeptide(L)'
;MDSLLLSEELESTVYRPLAARLRPTSVKEFIGQPHLLSPGRSIFEAIEHQQPHSMILWGPPGVGKTTLAKIIANACECHFESISAVLAGVKEIRSTIEQAKFQQLNSARKTILFVDEVHRFNKAQQDAFLPHIEDGTILFIGATTENPSFELNNALLSRARVYLLKALTKVDLIAVIDNALTDESRGLGKLKLKLTDDQKSTLAKTGDGDARRTLNYLEVLSDMAEPINGKCQINDEHISQVIEESYRRFDKGGDSFYEQISALHKSVRGSSPDGTLYWLTRMLDGGCDPIYIARRLTRMATEDIGLADPRALQVTLNSWDAYTRLGSPEGDLALAQAAVYLAVAPKSNAMYTAFGSARKTIADQGSLEVPLHLRNATTNLNKELGYGEEYRYAHDEDDAFAAGEKYLPEEIQKDQFYNPKQSGLEIRIKEKMDNFRQLNQQAKNKRYE
;
A
#
# COMPACT_ATOMS: atom_id res chain seq x y z
N MET A 1 34.19 -33.06 -15.93
CA MET A 1 33.52 -33.73 -14.80
C MET A 1 33.81 -33.01 -13.47
N ASP A 2 34.99 -32.44 -13.32
CA ASP A 2 35.37 -31.76 -12.04
C ASP A 2 34.74 -30.38 -11.76
N SER A 3 34.32 -29.66 -12.79
CA SER A 3 33.73 -28.32 -12.58
C SER A 3 32.28 -28.34 -12.06
N LEU A 4 31.53 -29.38 -12.35
CA LEU A 4 30.18 -29.59 -11.84
C LEU A 4 30.18 -30.06 -10.38
N LEU A 5 31.14 -30.91 -9.99
CA LEU A 5 31.30 -31.33 -8.59
C LEU A 5 31.77 -30.20 -7.70
N LEU A 6 32.66 -29.32 -8.19
CA LEU A 6 33.09 -28.11 -7.46
C LEU A 6 31.98 -27.07 -7.30
N SER A 7 31.04 -26.96 -8.26
CA SER A 7 29.89 -26.08 -8.14
C SER A 7 28.84 -26.61 -7.13
N GLU A 8 28.64 -27.92 -7.06
CA GLU A 8 27.76 -28.55 -6.07
C GLU A 8 28.34 -28.50 -4.64
N GLU A 9 29.65 -28.67 -4.47
CA GLU A 9 30.32 -28.50 -3.17
C GLU A 9 30.34 -27.05 -2.71
N LEU A 10 30.53 -26.07 -3.59
CA LEU A 10 30.46 -24.64 -3.26
C LEU A 10 29.02 -24.17 -2.94
N GLU A 11 28.01 -24.73 -3.56
CA GLU A 11 26.61 -24.45 -3.21
C GLU A 11 26.23 -25.00 -1.82
N SER A 12 26.88 -26.08 -1.35
CA SER A 12 26.63 -26.66 -0.04
C SER A 12 27.20 -25.85 1.15
N THR A 13 28.09 -24.88 0.90
CA THR A 13 28.72 -24.06 1.93
C THR A 13 28.03 -22.70 2.17
N VAL A 14 27.08 -22.31 1.31
CA VAL A 14 26.37 -21.03 1.48
C VAL A 14 25.20 -21.22 2.43
N TYR A 15 25.23 -20.56 3.59
CA TYR A 15 24.09 -20.53 4.54
C TYR A 15 22.85 -19.98 3.82
N ARG A 16 21.78 -20.78 3.80
CA ARG A 16 20.47 -20.36 3.31
C ARG A 16 19.45 -20.43 4.46
N PRO A 17 18.75 -19.33 4.80
CA PRO A 17 17.74 -19.31 5.83
C PRO A 17 16.65 -20.39 5.62
N LEU A 18 16.09 -20.92 6.69
CA LEU A 18 15.06 -21.97 6.66
C LEU A 18 13.88 -21.60 5.75
N ALA A 19 13.41 -20.36 5.82
CA ALA A 19 12.34 -19.86 4.97
C ALA A 19 12.69 -19.85 3.45
N ALA A 20 13.97 -19.78 3.10
CA ALA A 20 14.42 -19.87 1.71
C ALA A 20 14.55 -21.34 1.25
N ARG A 21 15.03 -22.22 2.14
CA ARG A 21 15.17 -23.66 1.87
C ARG A 21 13.84 -24.36 1.68
N LEU A 22 12.86 -24.03 2.52
CA LEU A 22 11.51 -24.61 2.53
C LEU A 22 10.53 -23.94 1.55
N ARG A 23 11.01 -23.08 0.68
CA ARG A 23 10.15 -22.43 -0.32
C ARG A 23 9.48 -23.48 -1.21
N PRO A 24 8.12 -23.52 -1.26
CA PRO A 24 7.40 -24.43 -2.14
C PRO A 24 7.85 -24.32 -3.60
N THR A 25 7.96 -25.45 -4.26
CA THR A 25 8.36 -25.57 -5.68
C THR A 25 7.20 -25.94 -6.59
N SER A 26 6.09 -26.41 -6.02
CA SER A 26 4.89 -26.81 -6.74
C SER A 26 3.62 -26.31 -6.02
N VAL A 27 2.49 -26.28 -6.75
CA VAL A 27 1.17 -25.92 -6.18
C VAL A 27 0.78 -26.87 -5.04
N LYS A 28 1.18 -28.14 -5.11
CA LYS A 28 0.86 -29.15 -4.08
C LYS A 28 1.54 -28.86 -2.74
N GLU A 29 2.73 -28.26 -2.79
CA GLU A 29 3.46 -27.85 -1.59
C GLU A 29 3.00 -26.48 -1.04
N PHE A 30 2.22 -25.73 -1.83
CA PHE A 30 1.82 -24.37 -1.47
C PHE A 30 0.68 -24.39 -0.47
N ILE A 31 0.95 -23.95 0.76
CA ILE A 31 -0.02 -23.91 1.85
C ILE A 31 -0.82 -22.61 1.80
N GLY A 32 -2.13 -22.71 2.01
CA GLY A 32 -3.06 -21.59 2.01
C GLY A 32 -3.55 -21.17 0.64
N GLN A 33 -4.23 -20.04 0.56
CA GLN A 33 -4.79 -19.40 -0.66
C GLN A 33 -5.76 -20.29 -1.46
N PRO A 34 -6.68 -21.07 -0.84
CA PRO A 34 -7.57 -21.97 -1.58
C PRO A 34 -8.48 -21.24 -2.55
N HIS A 35 -8.80 -19.97 -2.30
CA HIS A 35 -9.61 -19.14 -3.19
C HIS A 35 -8.92 -18.78 -4.51
N LEU A 36 -7.59 -18.97 -4.63
CA LEU A 36 -6.80 -18.75 -5.84
C LEU A 36 -6.32 -20.05 -6.49
N LEU A 37 -6.03 -21.09 -5.67
CA LEU A 37 -5.32 -22.30 -6.07
C LEU A 37 -6.17 -23.57 -6.05
N SER A 38 -7.48 -23.50 -5.78
CA SER A 38 -8.38 -24.64 -5.95
C SER A 38 -8.76 -24.84 -7.42
N PRO A 39 -9.09 -26.09 -7.84
CA PRO A 39 -9.59 -26.37 -9.17
C PRO A 39 -10.74 -25.41 -9.58
N GLY A 40 -10.72 -24.97 -10.84
CA GLY A 40 -11.66 -23.99 -11.38
C GLY A 40 -11.33 -22.52 -11.04
N ARG A 41 -10.23 -22.25 -10.35
CA ARG A 41 -9.76 -20.89 -10.08
C ARG A 41 -8.76 -20.42 -11.12
N SER A 42 -8.81 -19.14 -11.43
CA SER A 42 -8.08 -18.53 -12.55
C SER A 42 -6.58 -18.79 -12.55
N ILE A 43 -5.90 -18.75 -11.38
CA ILE A 43 -4.47 -19.06 -11.27
C ILE A 43 -4.24 -20.57 -11.42
N PHE A 44 -5.08 -21.40 -10.79
CA PHE A 44 -4.99 -22.85 -10.92
C PHE A 44 -5.11 -23.29 -12.40
N GLU A 45 -6.14 -22.81 -13.09
CA GLU A 45 -6.36 -23.11 -14.52
C GLU A 45 -5.21 -22.61 -15.41
N ALA A 46 -4.66 -21.42 -15.09
CA ALA A 46 -3.50 -20.89 -15.81
C ALA A 46 -2.26 -21.80 -15.69
N ILE A 47 -2.09 -22.42 -14.53
CA ILE A 47 -1.00 -23.38 -14.26
C ILE A 47 -1.27 -24.72 -14.97
N GLU A 48 -2.47 -25.29 -14.82
CA GLU A 48 -2.84 -26.59 -15.42
C GLU A 48 -2.81 -26.56 -16.95
N HIS A 49 -3.24 -25.46 -17.56
CA HIS A 49 -3.26 -25.29 -19.01
C HIS A 49 -1.99 -24.64 -19.58
N GLN A 50 -0.99 -24.36 -18.74
CA GLN A 50 0.27 -23.69 -19.14
C GLN A 50 0.03 -22.36 -19.89
N GLN A 51 -1.01 -21.62 -19.48
CA GLN A 51 -1.39 -20.33 -20.06
C GLN A 51 -1.29 -19.19 -19.04
N PRO A 52 -0.06 -18.82 -18.64
CA PRO A 52 0.13 -17.72 -17.70
C PRO A 52 -0.27 -16.39 -18.35
N HIS A 53 -0.71 -15.46 -17.51
CA HIS A 53 -1.10 -14.12 -17.92
C HIS A 53 -0.49 -13.07 -16.97
N SER A 54 -0.44 -11.82 -17.40
CA SER A 54 0.06 -10.72 -16.58
C SER A 54 -0.85 -10.49 -15.39
N MET A 55 -0.25 -10.30 -14.19
CA MET A 55 -0.99 -10.16 -12.94
C MET A 55 -0.29 -9.31 -11.90
N ILE A 56 -1.06 -8.82 -10.95
CA ILE A 56 -0.61 -8.17 -9.72
C ILE A 56 -0.97 -9.06 -8.55
N LEU A 57 0.01 -9.51 -7.79
CA LEU A 57 -0.15 -10.26 -6.56
C LEU A 57 -0.12 -9.29 -5.38
N TRP A 58 -1.30 -9.00 -4.81
CA TRP A 58 -1.46 -8.08 -3.69
C TRP A 58 -1.73 -8.84 -2.41
N GLY A 59 -1.11 -8.45 -1.31
CA GLY A 59 -1.37 -9.00 0.01
C GLY A 59 -0.24 -8.78 1.00
N PRO A 60 -0.41 -9.14 2.28
CA PRO A 60 0.58 -8.92 3.33
C PRO A 60 1.91 -9.62 3.06
N PRO A 61 2.98 -9.29 3.81
CA PRO A 61 4.26 -9.97 3.68
C PRO A 61 4.15 -11.46 4.06
N GLY A 62 5.07 -12.28 3.57
CA GLY A 62 5.19 -13.70 3.94
C GLY A 62 4.08 -14.66 3.48
N VAL A 63 3.08 -14.19 2.71
CA VAL A 63 1.95 -15.03 2.22
C VAL A 63 2.26 -15.80 0.94
N GLY A 64 3.48 -15.69 0.40
CA GLY A 64 3.93 -16.49 -0.74
C GLY A 64 3.84 -15.82 -2.11
N LYS A 65 3.71 -14.48 -2.24
CA LYS A 65 3.64 -13.77 -3.54
C LYS A 65 4.77 -14.16 -4.49
N THR A 66 6.03 -14.00 -4.06
CA THR A 66 7.22 -14.36 -4.84
C THR A 66 7.30 -15.86 -5.12
N THR A 67 6.86 -16.69 -4.18
CA THR A 67 6.81 -18.14 -4.32
C THR A 67 5.82 -18.55 -5.39
N LEU A 68 4.62 -17.97 -5.37
CA LEU A 68 3.58 -18.24 -6.36
C LEU A 68 4.03 -17.86 -7.77
N ALA A 69 4.67 -16.70 -7.93
CA ALA A 69 5.21 -16.27 -9.21
C ALA A 69 6.24 -17.29 -9.77
N LYS A 70 7.12 -17.82 -8.91
CA LYS A 70 8.08 -18.85 -9.29
C LYS A 70 7.43 -20.19 -9.66
N ILE A 71 6.40 -20.60 -8.90
CA ILE A 71 5.63 -21.82 -9.21
C ILE A 71 4.95 -21.69 -10.57
N ILE A 72 4.34 -20.53 -10.87
CA ILE A 72 3.73 -20.28 -12.18
C ILE A 72 4.78 -20.36 -13.29
N ALA A 73 5.95 -19.73 -13.10
CA ALA A 73 7.01 -19.75 -14.08
C ALA A 73 7.52 -21.18 -14.38
N ASN A 74 7.74 -21.94 -13.32
CA ASN A 74 8.22 -23.34 -13.45
C ASN A 74 7.18 -24.24 -14.11
N ALA A 75 5.92 -24.16 -13.66
CA ALA A 75 4.84 -25.00 -14.20
C ALA A 75 4.50 -24.69 -15.66
N CYS A 76 4.69 -23.43 -16.09
CA CYS A 76 4.44 -22.98 -17.47
C CYS A 76 5.72 -22.94 -18.32
N GLU A 77 6.83 -23.52 -17.86
CA GLU A 77 8.14 -23.56 -18.53
C GLU A 77 8.64 -22.18 -19.01
N CYS A 78 8.27 -21.12 -18.30
CA CYS A 78 8.67 -19.76 -18.62
C CYS A 78 10.07 -19.44 -18.05
N HIS A 79 10.81 -18.60 -18.75
CA HIS A 79 12.00 -17.98 -18.19
C HIS A 79 11.58 -17.00 -17.10
N PHE A 80 12.28 -17.01 -15.95
CA PHE A 80 11.91 -16.16 -14.79
C PHE A 80 13.00 -15.13 -14.53
N GLU A 81 12.65 -13.87 -14.75
CA GLU A 81 13.48 -12.72 -14.39
C GLU A 81 12.86 -11.96 -13.24
N SER A 82 13.68 -11.44 -12.32
CA SER A 82 13.17 -10.71 -11.17
C SER A 82 13.88 -9.37 -10.97
N ILE A 83 13.09 -8.34 -10.72
CA ILE A 83 13.55 -6.99 -10.40
C ILE A 83 12.99 -6.59 -9.04
N SER A 84 13.83 -6.02 -8.18
CA SER A 84 13.38 -5.34 -6.96
C SER A 84 13.17 -3.86 -7.24
N ALA A 85 11.95 -3.37 -7.06
CA ALA A 85 11.64 -1.95 -7.27
C ALA A 85 12.35 -1.02 -6.26
N VAL A 86 12.91 -1.58 -5.17
CA VAL A 86 13.71 -0.83 -4.19
C VAL A 86 15.08 -0.45 -4.75
N LEU A 87 15.67 -1.29 -5.60
CA LEU A 87 17.05 -1.16 -6.07
C LEU A 87 17.14 -0.77 -7.55
N ALA A 88 16.10 -1.04 -8.34
CA ALA A 88 16.14 -0.92 -9.78
C ALA A 88 15.72 0.46 -10.30
N GLY A 89 16.50 0.99 -11.23
CA GLY A 89 16.19 2.17 -12.03
C GLY A 89 15.70 1.81 -13.44
N VAL A 90 15.46 2.82 -14.27
CA VAL A 90 15.01 2.64 -15.68
C VAL A 90 16.04 1.85 -16.51
N LYS A 91 17.32 1.91 -16.15
CA LYS A 91 18.38 1.21 -16.88
C LYS A 91 18.29 -0.30 -16.68
N GLU A 92 18.06 -0.72 -15.44
CA GLU A 92 17.87 -2.13 -15.09
C GLU A 92 16.60 -2.70 -15.76
N ILE A 93 15.51 -1.93 -15.77
CA ILE A 93 14.27 -2.31 -16.45
C ILE A 93 14.54 -2.58 -17.94
N ARG A 94 15.22 -1.67 -18.62
CA ARG A 94 15.57 -1.83 -20.05
C ARG A 94 16.45 -3.05 -20.31
N SER A 95 17.48 -3.24 -19.49
CA SER A 95 18.39 -4.39 -19.61
C SER A 95 17.65 -5.72 -19.49
N THR A 96 16.73 -5.82 -18.53
CA THR A 96 15.93 -7.05 -18.33
C THR A 96 14.95 -7.29 -19.49
N ILE A 97 14.38 -6.23 -20.05
CA ILE A 97 13.53 -6.33 -21.24
C ILE A 97 14.34 -6.81 -22.47
N GLU A 98 15.57 -6.31 -22.65
CA GLU A 98 16.46 -6.79 -23.72
C GLU A 98 16.82 -8.27 -23.55
N GLN A 99 17.08 -8.70 -22.32
CA GLN A 99 17.28 -10.13 -22.00
C GLN A 99 16.03 -10.96 -22.32
N ALA A 100 14.84 -10.48 -21.99
CA ALA A 100 13.59 -11.17 -22.34
C ALA A 100 13.41 -11.33 -23.86
N LYS A 101 13.70 -10.29 -24.64
CA LYS A 101 13.70 -10.35 -26.12
C LYS A 101 14.70 -11.37 -26.65
N PHE A 102 15.90 -11.38 -26.10
CA PHE A 102 16.93 -12.33 -26.48
C PHE A 102 16.51 -13.78 -26.18
N GLN A 103 15.90 -14.02 -25.03
CA GLN A 103 15.38 -15.35 -24.66
C GLN A 103 14.24 -15.78 -25.58
N GLN A 104 13.33 -14.89 -25.91
CA GLN A 104 12.23 -15.18 -26.83
C GLN A 104 12.73 -15.56 -28.22
N LEU A 105 13.76 -14.89 -28.73
CA LEU A 105 14.35 -15.20 -30.07
C LEU A 105 15.12 -16.51 -30.08
N ASN A 106 15.83 -16.86 -29.01
CA ASN A 106 16.73 -18.02 -29.02
C ASN A 106 16.09 -19.30 -28.51
N SER A 107 15.11 -19.24 -27.60
CA SER A 107 14.54 -20.43 -26.97
C SER A 107 13.04 -20.59 -27.18
N ALA A 108 12.37 -19.65 -27.86
CA ALA A 108 10.91 -19.57 -28.01
C ALA A 108 10.13 -19.64 -26.67
N ARG A 109 10.82 -19.41 -25.52
CA ARG A 109 10.21 -19.42 -24.20
C ARG A 109 9.67 -18.04 -23.87
N LYS A 110 8.48 -18.00 -23.26
CA LYS A 110 7.92 -16.77 -22.67
C LYS A 110 8.73 -16.38 -21.46
N THR A 111 8.91 -15.09 -21.22
CA THR A 111 9.59 -14.57 -20.03
C THR A 111 8.55 -14.01 -19.06
N ILE A 112 8.55 -14.51 -17.83
CA ILE A 112 7.87 -13.88 -16.71
C ILE A 112 8.83 -12.88 -16.08
N LEU A 113 8.46 -11.60 -16.11
CA LEU A 113 9.15 -10.55 -15.38
C LEU A 113 8.44 -10.32 -14.06
N PHE A 114 9.07 -10.75 -12.97
CA PHE A 114 8.59 -10.52 -11.60
C PHE A 114 9.15 -9.24 -11.04
N VAL A 115 8.28 -8.34 -10.61
CA VAL A 115 8.65 -7.07 -9.97
C VAL A 115 8.19 -7.09 -8.52
N ASP A 116 9.17 -7.19 -7.59
CA ASP A 116 8.87 -7.13 -6.16
C ASP A 116 8.70 -5.68 -5.69
N GLU A 117 7.71 -5.46 -4.82
CA GLU A 117 7.34 -4.14 -4.28
C GLU A 117 7.08 -3.10 -5.39
N VAL A 118 6.30 -3.49 -6.41
CA VAL A 118 6.04 -2.69 -7.62
C VAL A 118 5.49 -1.29 -7.34
N HIS A 119 4.83 -1.08 -6.20
CA HIS A 119 4.33 0.23 -5.75
C HIS A 119 5.44 1.27 -5.51
N ARG A 120 6.69 0.85 -5.37
CA ARG A 120 7.85 1.76 -5.20
C ARG A 120 8.32 2.37 -6.51
N PHE A 121 7.89 1.86 -7.65
CA PHE A 121 8.16 2.46 -8.95
C PHE A 121 7.31 3.70 -9.17
N ASN A 122 7.92 4.78 -9.66
CA ASN A 122 7.20 5.95 -10.12
C ASN A 122 6.44 5.67 -11.43
N LYS A 123 5.56 6.59 -11.84
CA LYS A 123 4.73 6.43 -13.05
C LYS A 123 5.55 6.13 -14.31
N ALA A 124 6.66 6.84 -14.53
CA ALA A 124 7.50 6.63 -15.71
C ALA A 124 8.16 5.24 -15.74
N GLN A 125 8.52 4.70 -14.57
CA GLN A 125 9.04 3.35 -14.44
C GLN A 125 7.95 2.30 -14.67
N GLN A 126 6.73 2.53 -14.18
CA GLN A 126 5.58 1.67 -14.44
C GLN A 126 5.19 1.69 -15.94
N ASP A 127 5.21 2.86 -16.57
CA ASP A 127 4.91 3.01 -18.00
C ASP A 127 5.92 2.30 -18.91
N ALA A 128 7.17 2.15 -18.46
CA ALA A 128 8.22 1.47 -19.22
C ALA A 128 7.91 -0.01 -19.53
N PHE A 129 7.04 -0.65 -18.75
CA PHE A 129 6.63 -2.05 -19.00
C PHE A 129 5.50 -2.18 -20.03
N LEU A 130 4.68 -1.14 -20.20
CA LEU A 130 3.41 -1.22 -20.95
C LEU A 130 3.58 -1.72 -22.40
N PRO A 131 4.50 -1.18 -23.21
CA PRO A 131 4.69 -1.67 -24.58
C PRO A 131 5.04 -3.16 -24.63
N HIS A 132 5.80 -3.63 -23.65
CA HIS A 132 6.32 -5.00 -23.62
C HIS A 132 5.34 -6.03 -23.04
N ILE A 133 4.34 -5.55 -22.30
CA ILE A 133 3.16 -6.34 -21.89
C ILE A 133 2.20 -6.48 -23.08
N GLU A 134 2.02 -5.39 -23.86
CA GLU A 134 1.12 -5.37 -25.02
C GLU A 134 1.61 -6.23 -26.18
N ASP A 135 2.91 -6.16 -26.48
CA ASP A 135 3.52 -6.93 -27.57
C ASP A 135 3.82 -8.39 -27.18
N GLY A 136 3.60 -8.77 -25.91
CA GLY A 136 3.82 -10.11 -25.39
C GLY A 136 5.29 -10.48 -25.18
N THR A 137 6.22 -9.52 -25.23
CA THR A 137 7.65 -9.74 -24.92
C THR A 137 7.82 -10.24 -23.49
N ILE A 138 7.02 -9.73 -22.56
CA ILE A 138 7.01 -10.14 -21.15
C ILE A 138 5.60 -10.47 -20.67
N LEU A 139 5.52 -11.43 -19.77
CA LEU A 139 4.38 -11.65 -18.88
C LEU A 139 4.73 -10.99 -17.55
N PHE A 140 4.00 -9.93 -17.22
CA PHE A 140 4.29 -9.12 -16.05
C PHE A 140 3.64 -9.71 -14.80
N ILE A 141 4.42 -9.96 -13.75
CA ILE A 141 3.90 -10.31 -12.42
C ILE A 141 4.43 -9.30 -11.40
N GLY A 142 3.59 -8.35 -11.00
CA GLY A 142 3.91 -7.40 -9.94
C GLY A 142 3.51 -7.93 -8.56
N ALA A 143 4.37 -7.80 -7.56
CA ALA A 143 4.02 -8.08 -6.17
C ALA A 143 3.98 -6.76 -5.36
N THR A 144 3.00 -6.62 -4.48
CA THR A 144 2.85 -5.45 -3.63
C THR A 144 2.17 -5.79 -2.32
N THR A 145 2.54 -5.07 -1.26
CA THR A 145 1.83 -5.06 0.03
C THR A 145 0.80 -3.92 0.11
N GLU A 146 0.92 -2.90 -0.74
CA GLU A 146 0.04 -1.75 -0.77
C GLU A 146 -1.14 -1.95 -1.74
N ASN A 147 -2.23 -1.21 -1.53
CA ASN A 147 -3.41 -1.34 -2.40
C ASN A 147 -3.10 -0.87 -3.83
N PRO A 148 -3.16 -1.78 -4.83
CA PRO A 148 -2.78 -1.46 -6.20
C PRO A 148 -3.59 -0.31 -6.82
N SER A 149 -4.84 -0.12 -6.41
CA SER A 149 -5.72 0.94 -6.93
C SER A 149 -5.25 2.35 -6.58
N PHE A 150 -4.41 2.50 -5.56
CA PHE A 150 -3.86 3.80 -5.16
C PHE A 150 -2.43 4.02 -5.65
N GLU A 151 -1.67 2.95 -5.78
CA GLU A 151 -0.23 3.00 -6.00
C GLU A 151 0.18 2.73 -7.45
N LEU A 152 -0.63 2.00 -8.20
CA LEU A 152 -0.33 1.66 -9.59
C LEU A 152 -1.15 2.50 -10.57
N ASN A 153 -0.56 2.78 -11.72
CA ASN A 153 -1.26 3.53 -12.77
C ASN A 153 -2.35 2.67 -13.43
N ASN A 154 -3.39 3.34 -13.92
CA ASN A 154 -4.54 2.68 -14.54
C ASN A 154 -4.16 1.91 -15.81
N ALA A 155 -3.11 2.33 -16.52
CA ALA A 155 -2.64 1.67 -17.73
C ALA A 155 -2.06 0.28 -17.42
N LEU A 156 -1.32 0.14 -16.32
CA LEU A 156 -0.82 -1.16 -15.86
C LEU A 156 -1.96 -2.04 -15.33
N LEU A 157 -2.88 -1.47 -14.53
CA LEU A 157 -4.02 -2.20 -13.98
C LEU A 157 -4.99 -2.72 -15.06
N SER A 158 -5.10 -2.02 -16.20
CA SER A 158 -5.94 -2.49 -17.32
C SER A 158 -5.35 -3.70 -18.07
N ARG A 159 -4.05 -3.99 -17.89
CA ARG A 159 -3.31 -5.06 -18.59
C ARG A 159 -2.91 -6.22 -17.69
N ALA A 160 -3.05 -6.08 -16.38
CA ALA A 160 -2.70 -7.08 -15.40
C ALA A 160 -3.87 -7.35 -14.44
N ARG A 161 -4.24 -8.63 -14.26
CA ARG A 161 -5.32 -9.01 -13.33
C ARG A 161 -4.82 -8.94 -11.89
N VAL A 162 -5.61 -8.34 -11.01
CA VAL A 162 -5.26 -8.23 -9.59
C VAL A 162 -5.77 -9.45 -8.82
N TYR A 163 -4.87 -10.10 -8.07
CA TYR A 163 -5.16 -11.23 -7.19
C TYR A 163 -4.79 -10.88 -5.75
N LEU A 164 -5.76 -10.98 -4.86
CA LEU A 164 -5.57 -10.76 -3.43
C LEU A 164 -5.12 -12.05 -2.75
N LEU A 165 -3.90 -12.08 -2.22
CA LEU A 165 -3.43 -13.10 -1.32
C LEU A 165 -3.79 -12.69 0.11
N LYS A 166 -4.46 -13.57 0.85
CA LYS A 166 -4.86 -13.34 2.24
C LYS A 166 -3.72 -13.72 3.19
N ALA A 167 -3.71 -13.13 4.38
CA ALA A 167 -2.88 -13.61 5.48
C ALA A 167 -3.12 -15.10 5.70
N LEU A 168 -2.07 -15.84 6.02
CA LEU A 168 -2.19 -17.27 6.32
C LEU A 168 -2.95 -17.45 7.64
N THR A 169 -3.83 -18.44 7.67
CA THR A 169 -4.54 -18.79 8.92
C THR A 169 -3.60 -19.46 9.91
N LYS A 170 -4.00 -19.49 11.18
CA LYS A 170 -3.28 -20.26 12.22
C LYS A 170 -3.05 -21.72 11.81
N VAL A 171 -4.05 -22.33 11.16
CA VAL A 171 -3.97 -23.73 10.68
C VAL A 171 -2.92 -23.85 9.57
N ASP A 172 -2.89 -22.89 8.63
CA ASP A 172 -1.89 -22.87 7.57
C ASP A 172 -0.47 -22.74 8.15
N LEU A 173 -0.27 -21.85 9.13
CA LEU A 173 1.04 -21.66 9.76
C LEU A 173 1.48 -22.87 10.57
N ILE A 174 0.58 -23.58 11.26
CA ILE A 174 0.89 -24.85 11.90
C ILE A 174 1.33 -25.89 10.87
N ALA A 175 0.66 -25.98 9.72
CA ALA A 175 1.06 -26.87 8.64
C ALA A 175 2.46 -26.50 8.07
N VAL A 176 2.79 -25.21 7.97
CA VAL A 176 4.14 -24.74 7.60
C VAL A 176 5.19 -25.19 8.62
N ILE A 177 4.89 -25.08 9.94
CA ILE A 177 5.76 -25.55 11.02
C ILE A 177 5.96 -27.06 10.93
N ASP A 178 4.88 -27.83 10.76
CA ASP A 178 4.94 -29.29 10.67
C ASP A 178 5.78 -29.75 9.48
N ASN A 179 5.62 -29.13 8.32
CA ASN A 179 6.45 -29.39 7.16
C ASN A 179 7.94 -29.08 7.45
N ALA A 180 8.23 -27.99 8.14
CA ALA A 180 9.60 -27.64 8.51
C ALA A 180 10.23 -28.65 9.46
N LEU A 181 9.47 -29.18 10.40
CA LEU A 181 9.91 -30.16 11.39
C LEU A 181 10.08 -31.57 10.81
N THR A 182 9.39 -31.91 9.73
CA THR A 182 9.38 -33.25 9.12
C THR A 182 10.28 -33.37 7.89
N ASP A 183 10.51 -32.29 7.13
CA ASP A 183 11.37 -32.33 5.94
C ASP A 183 12.86 -32.51 6.35
N GLU A 184 13.41 -33.68 6.08
CA GLU A 184 14.81 -34.01 6.38
C GLU A 184 15.81 -33.42 5.40
N SER A 185 15.36 -33.04 4.21
CA SER A 185 16.23 -32.54 3.13
C SER A 185 16.39 -31.02 3.15
N ARG A 186 15.31 -30.29 3.35
CA ARG A 186 15.26 -28.82 3.27
C ARG A 186 14.97 -28.20 4.64
N GLY A 187 14.34 -28.97 5.56
CA GLY A 187 13.87 -28.52 6.86
C GLY A 187 14.77 -28.88 8.04
N LEU A 188 14.12 -29.07 9.17
CA LEU A 188 14.74 -29.40 10.45
C LEU A 188 14.54 -30.88 10.86
N GLY A 189 14.04 -31.75 9.95
CA GLY A 189 13.70 -33.14 10.24
C GLY A 189 14.86 -33.93 10.82
N LYS A 190 16.10 -33.68 10.36
CA LYS A 190 17.31 -34.32 10.89
C LYS A 190 17.60 -34.01 12.36
N LEU A 191 17.18 -32.85 12.86
CA LEU A 191 17.38 -32.43 14.24
C LEU A 191 16.42 -33.12 15.20
N LYS A 192 15.37 -33.80 14.68
CA LYS A 192 14.32 -34.46 15.47
C LYS A 192 13.72 -33.52 16.53
N LEU A 193 13.58 -32.26 16.19
CA LEU A 193 13.06 -31.19 17.03
C LEU A 193 11.59 -31.49 17.36
N LYS A 194 11.20 -31.45 18.64
CA LYS A 194 9.82 -31.65 19.05
C LYS A 194 9.24 -30.40 19.67
N LEU A 195 8.09 -30.01 19.17
CA LEU A 195 7.23 -28.95 19.69
C LEU A 195 5.89 -29.54 20.08
N THR A 196 5.34 -29.10 21.21
CA THR A 196 3.96 -29.41 21.60
C THR A 196 2.97 -28.66 20.72
N ASP A 197 1.72 -29.07 20.68
CA ASP A 197 0.68 -28.38 19.91
C ASP A 197 0.43 -26.96 20.42
N ASP A 198 0.57 -26.73 21.75
CA ASP A 198 0.47 -25.39 22.34
C ASP A 198 1.63 -24.49 21.91
N GLN A 199 2.85 -25.01 21.84
CA GLN A 199 4.03 -24.31 21.34
C GLN A 199 3.89 -23.94 19.87
N LYS A 200 3.45 -24.87 19.01
CA LYS A 200 3.15 -24.60 17.60
C LYS A 200 2.04 -23.54 17.45
N SER A 201 1.00 -23.67 18.28
CA SER A 201 -0.10 -22.71 18.32
C SER A 201 0.36 -21.29 18.69
N THR A 202 1.28 -21.18 19.63
CA THR A 202 1.86 -19.90 20.08
C THR A 202 2.74 -19.30 19.00
N LEU A 203 3.61 -20.09 18.37
CA LEU A 203 4.44 -19.63 17.24
C LEU A 203 3.59 -19.18 16.04
N ALA A 204 2.54 -19.92 15.70
CA ALA A 204 1.63 -19.57 14.63
C ALA A 204 0.87 -18.25 14.91
N LYS A 205 0.45 -18.02 16.17
CA LYS A 205 -0.15 -16.73 16.57
C LYS A 205 0.85 -15.57 16.44
N THR A 206 2.09 -15.79 16.90
CA THR A 206 3.15 -14.76 16.82
C THR A 206 3.60 -14.50 15.39
N GLY A 207 3.53 -15.50 14.51
CA GLY A 207 3.81 -15.38 13.09
C GLY A 207 2.80 -14.51 12.32
N ASP A 208 1.57 -14.35 12.87
CA ASP A 208 0.54 -13.41 12.43
C ASP A 208 0.31 -13.40 10.90
N GLY A 209 0.09 -14.59 10.33
CA GLY A 209 -0.19 -14.76 8.90
C GLY A 209 1.03 -14.75 7.98
N ASP A 210 2.25 -14.59 8.51
CA ASP A 210 3.51 -14.55 7.76
C ASP A 210 4.31 -15.84 7.96
N ALA A 211 4.38 -16.70 6.91
CA ALA A 211 5.14 -17.95 6.94
C ALA A 211 6.67 -17.70 7.05
N ARG A 212 7.20 -16.65 6.45
CA ARG A 212 8.64 -16.32 6.51
C ARG A 212 9.03 -16.00 7.94
N ARG A 213 8.24 -15.19 8.62
CA ARG A 213 8.44 -14.82 10.02
C ARG A 213 8.32 -16.03 10.94
N THR A 214 7.31 -16.86 10.73
CA THR A 214 7.11 -18.10 11.49
C THR A 214 8.31 -19.06 11.36
N LEU A 215 8.82 -19.24 10.14
CA LEU A 215 9.98 -20.08 9.89
C LEU A 215 11.29 -19.48 10.45
N ASN A 216 11.44 -18.15 10.46
CA ASN A 216 12.58 -17.50 11.11
C ASN A 216 12.56 -17.75 12.63
N TYR A 217 11.40 -17.68 13.27
CA TYR A 217 11.29 -18.03 14.70
C TYR A 217 11.66 -19.47 14.96
N LEU A 218 11.18 -20.37 14.10
CA LEU A 218 11.50 -21.79 14.22
C LEU A 218 13.00 -22.07 14.02
N GLU A 219 13.66 -21.32 13.11
CA GLU A 219 15.09 -21.42 12.89
C GLU A 219 15.88 -20.95 14.12
N VAL A 220 15.55 -19.79 14.71
CA VAL A 220 16.17 -19.30 15.95
C VAL A 220 15.98 -20.30 17.10
N LEU A 221 14.75 -20.85 17.24
CA LEU A 221 14.49 -21.87 18.24
C LEU A 221 15.30 -23.15 18.01
N SER A 222 15.55 -23.53 16.74
CA SER A 222 16.37 -24.70 16.43
C SER A 222 17.84 -24.50 16.83
N ASP A 223 18.36 -23.26 16.77
CA ASP A 223 19.70 -22.90 17.18
C ASP A 223 19.85 -22.88 18.72
N MET A 224 18.75 -22.59 19.44
CA MET A 224 18.69 -22.60 20.91
C MET A 224 18.43 -23.99 21.51
N ALA A 225 18.05 -24.97 20.69
CA ALA A 225 17.61 -26.27 21.17
C ALA A 225 18.77 -27.12 21.72
N GLU A 226 18.63 -27.59 22.95
CA GLU A 226 19.63 -28.45 23.59
C GLU A 226 19.42 -29.92 23.21
N PRO A 227 20.50 -30.64 22.87
CA PRO A 227 20.43 -32.08 22.60
C PRO A 227 20.28 -32.88 23.88
N ILE A 228 19.07 -33.40 24.15
CA ILE A 228 18.78 -34.29 25.29
C ILE A 228 18.42 -35.67 24.74
N ASN A 229 19.21 -36.70 25.07
CA ASN A 229 18.98 -38.11 24.67
C ASN A 229 18.76 -38.31 23.15
N GLY A 230 19.54 -37.58 22.30
CA GLY A 230 19.44 -37.68 20.82
C GLY A 230 18.22 -37.03 20.22
N LYS A 231 17.51 -36.18 20.96
CA LYS A 231 16.40 -35.32 20.49
C LYS A 231 16.65 -33.91 20.95
N CYS A 232 16.40 -32.94 20.08
CA CYS A 232 16.43 -31.52 20.45
C CYS A 232 15.10 -31.15 21.10
N GLN A 233 15.13 -30.62 22.32
CA GLN A 233 13.93 -30.16 23.04
C GLN A 233 13.95 -28.64 23.17
N ILE A 234 12.81 -28.05 23.02
CA ILE A 234 12.56 -26.63 23.26
C ILE A 234 11.64 -26.55 24.48
N ASN A 235 12.03 -25.73 25.45
CA ASN A 235 11.19 -25.38 26.59
C ASN A 235 10.37 -24.09 26.30
N ASP A 236 9.39 -23.82 27.18
CA ASP A 236 8.52 -22.65 27.03
C ASP A 236 9.27 -21.32 27.26
N GLU A 237 10.39 -21.35 28.00
CA GLU A 237 11.24 -20.18 28.21
C GLU A 237 11.91 -19.75 26.92
N HIS A 238 12.42 -20.70 26.11
CA HIS A 238 12.98 -20.40 24.77
C HIS A 238 11.94 -19.73 23.86
N ILE A 239 10.70 -20.23 23.87
CA ILE A 239 9.60 -19.66 23.09
C ILE A 239 9.29 -18.24 23.58
N SER A 240 9.18 -18.04 24.89
CA SER A 240 8.92 -16.74 25.49
C SER A 240 10.01 -15.73 25.11
N GLN A 241 11.29 -16.12 25.19
CA GLN A 241 12.40 -15.28 24.82
C GLN A 241 12.36 -14.86 23.35
N VAL A 242 12.17 -15.78 22.42
CA VAL A 242 12.07 -15.49 20.97
C VAL A 242 10.86 -14.59 20.67
N ILE A 243 9.75 -14.78 21.39
CA ILE A 243 8.55 -13.95 21.26
C ILE A 243 8.79 -12.54 21.81
N GLU A 244 9.37 -12.39 23.00
CA GLU A 244 9.65 -11.07 23.60
C GLU A 244 10.61 -10.24 22.76
N GLU A 245 11.66 -10.84 22.22
CA GLU A 245 12.56 -10.17 21.28
C GLU A 245 11.85 -9.74 19.99
N SER A 246 10.80 -10.48 19.58
CA SER A 246 10.03 -10.17 18.38
C SER A 246 8.93 -9.13 18.60
N TYR A 247 8.34 -9.03 19.80
CA TYR A 247 7.38 -7.97 20.14
C TYR A 247 7.99 -6.59 20.14
N ARG A 248 9.31 -6.48 20.31
CA ARG A 248 10.05 -5.23 20.16
C ARG A 248 10.21 -4.83 18.69
N ARG A 249 9.98 -5.73 17.73
CA ARG A 249 10.00 -5.42 16.30
C ARG A 249 8.57 -5.17 15.83
N PHE A 250 8.35 -3.98 15.32
CA PHE A 250 7.05 -3.58 14.78
C PHE A 250 6.69 -4.41 13.55
N ASP A 251 5.51 -5.04 13.56
CA ASP A 251 5.00 -5.79 12.42
C ASP A 251 4.42 -4.83 11.37
N LYS A 252 5.20 -4.58 10.30
CA LYS A 252 4.76 -3.76 9.18
C LYS A 252 3.64 -4.47 8.43
N GLY A 253 2.37 -4.14 8.76
CA GLY A 253 1.18 -4.57 8.03
C GLY A 253 0.29 -5.61 8.71
N GLY A 254 0.54 -6.00 9.97
CA GLY A 254 -0.37 -6.83 10.76
C GLY A 254 -1.52 -6.04 11.41
N ASP A 255 -2.52 -6.75 11.96
CA ASP A 255 -3.68 -6.13 12.63
C ASP A 255 -3.25 -5.16 13.74
N SER A 256 -2.20 -5.47 14.49
CA SER A 256 -1.63 -4.59 15.53
C SER A 256 -1.13 -3.26 14.98
N PHE A 257 -0.58 -3.24 13.77
CA PHE A 257 -0.18 -2.01 13.10
C PHE A 257 -1.37 -1.10 12.77
N TYR A 258 -2.43 -1.70 12.16
CA TYR A 258 -3.64 -0.96 11.83
C TYR A 258 -4.39 -0.47 13.07
N GLU A 259 -4.35 -1.22 14.17
CA GLU A 259 -4.90 -0.83 15.46
C GLU A 259 -4.14 0.36 16.04
N GLN A 260 -2.81 0.34 16.06
CA GLN A 260 -1.99 1.42 16.61
C GLN A 260 -2.12 2.72 15.81
N ILE A 261 -2.07 2.66 14.46
CA ILE A 261 -2.28 3.85 13.65
C ILE A 261 -3.70 4.38 13.75
N SER A 262 -4.69 3.50 13.93
CA SER A 262 -6.08 3.89 14.20
C SER A 262 -6.21 4.55 15.57
N ALA A 263 -5.52 4.05 16.58
CA ALA A 263 -5.49 4.64 17.92
C ALA A 263 -4.81 6.02 17.91
N LEU A 264 -3.67 6.16 17.21
CA LEU A 264 -3.01 7.45 17.00
C LEU A 264 -3.96 8.45 16.32
N HIS A 265 -4.60 8.07 15.23
CA HIS A 265 -5.54 8.94 14.51
C HIS A 265 -6.74 9.36 15.38
N LYS A 266 -7.33 8.40 16.11
CA LYS A 266 -8.44 8.66 17.02
C LYS A 266 -8.03 9.55 18.20
N SER A 267 -6.80 9.43 18.71
CA SER A 267 -6.26 10.30 19.76
C SER A 267 -6.10 11.73 19.27
N VAL A 268 -5.59 11.95 18.06
CA VAL A 268 -5.53 13.26 17.41
C VAL A 268 -6.94 13.84 17.23
N ARG A 269 -7.85 13.08 16.66
CA ARG A 269 -9.25 13.47 16.43
C ARG A 269 -9.98 13.78 17.74
N GLY A 270 -9.72 13.01 18.79
CA GLY A 270 -10.28 13.16 20.12
C GLY A 270 -9.59 14.23 20.97
N SER A 271 -8.61 14.97 20.43
CA SER A 271 -7.88 16.04 21.13
C SER A 271 -7.17 15.55 22.40
N SER A 272 -6.54 14.36 22.34
CA SER A 272 -5.73 13.80 23.42
C SER A 272 -4.24 13.86 23.08
N PRO A 273 -3.48 14.89 23.52
CA PRO A 273 -2.05 14.99 23.24
C PRO A 273 -1.23 13.85 23.85
N ASP A 274 -1.56 13.43 25.08
CA ASP A 274 -0.86 12.32 25.75
C ASP A 274 -1.11 10.99 25.05
N GLY A 275 -2.35 10.69 24.67
CA GLY A 275 -2.69 9.51 23.88
C GLY A 275 -2.00 9.52 22.50
N THR A 276 -1.91 10.69 21.88
CA THR A 276 -1.22 10.89 20.61
C THR A 276 0.27 10.61 20.72
N LEU A 277 0.94 11.16 21.75
CA LEU A 277 2.36 10.88 22.02
C LEU A 277 2.60 9.42 22.35
N TYR A 278 1.77 8.81 23.18
CA TYR A 278 1.92 7.40 23.54
C TYR A 278 1.88 6.50 22.31
N TRP A 279 0.86 6.63 21.47
CA TRP A 279 0.72 5.77 20.31
C TRP A 279 1.79 6.03 19.24
N LEU A 280 2.20 7.30 19.05
CA LEU A 280 3.29 7.65 18.15
C LEU A 280 4.61 7.01 18.63
N THR A 281 4.96 7.21 19.90
CA THR A 281 6.19 6.65 20.48
C THR A 281 6.15 5.11 20.45
N ARG A 282 5.00 4.50 20.75
CA ARG A 282 4.81 3.05 20.70
C ARG A 282 5.02 2.49 19.29
N MET A 283 4.58 3.23 18.26
CA MET A 283 4.81 2.86 16.86
C MET A 283 6.29 2.98 16.46
N LEU A 284 6.96 4.06 16.87
CA LEU A 284 8.39 4.27 16.61
C LEU A 284 9.25 3.21 17.30
N ASP A 285 9.02 2.94 18.59
CA ASP A 285 9.69 1.91 19.38
C ASP A 285 9.53 0.53 18.77
N GLY A 286 8.34 0.24 18.23
CA GLY A 286 8.05 -0.98 17.48
C GLY A 286 8.70 -1.06 16.08
N GLY A 287 9.42 -0.03 15.62
CA GLY A 287 10.11 0.00 14.32
C GLY A 287 9.20 0.35 13.14
N CYS A 288 8.08 1.03 13.37
CA CYS A 288 7.26 1.60 12.30
C CYS A 288 8.11 2.57 11.46
N ASP A 289 7.93 2.52 10.14
CA ASP A 289 8.56 3.50 9.25
C ASP A 289 8.08 4.92 9.60
N PRO A 290 8.96 5.80 10.06
CA PRO A 290 8.57 7.17 10.45
C PRO A 290 8.01 7.97 9.27
N ILE A 291 8.39 7.66 8.03
CA ILE A 291 7.81 8.26 6.82
C ILE A 291 6.33 7.88 6.67
N TYR A 292 5.97 6.65 7.03
CA TYR A 292 4.56 6.28 7.07
C TYR A 292 3.78 7.08 8.11
N ILE A 293 4.35 7.28 9.31
CA ILE A 293 3.73 8.14 10.35
C ILE A 293 3.58 9.57 9.82
N ALA A 294 4.61 10.15 9.19
CA ALA A 294 4.55 11.49 8.60
C ALA A 294 3.41 11.63 7.58
N ARG A 295 3.25 10.65 6.68
CA ARG A 295 2.12 10.59 5.72
C ARG A 295 0.76 10.57 6.44
N ARG A 296 0.65 9.80 7.51
CA ARG A 296 -0.60 9.73 8.29
C ARG A 296 -0.90 11.02 9.03
N LEU A 297 0.09 11.68 9.61
CA LEU A 297 -0.07 13.01 10.24
C LEU A 297 -0.53 14.06 9.22
N THR A 298 0.06 14.07 8.02
CA THR A 298 -0.37 14.95 6.91
C THR A 298 -1.82 14.68 6.51
N ARG A 299 -2.24 13.42 6.48
CA ARG A 299 -3.64 13.06 6.24
C ARG A 299 -4.57 13.58 7.34
N MET A 300 -4.20 13.43 8.62
CA MET A 300 -4.97 13.94 9.76
C MET A 300 -5.13 15.46 9.70
N ALA A 301 -4.08 16.20 9.30
CA ALA A 301 -4.12 17.64 9.13
C ALA A 301 -5.18 18.08 8.11
N THR A 302 -5.36 17.35 7.03
CA THR A 302 -6.36 17.68 5.98
C THR A 302 -7.75 17.14 6.29
N GLU A 303 -7.85 16.00 6.96
CA GLU A 303 -9.13 15.31 7.24
C GLU A 303 -9.82 15.85 8.48
N ASP A 304 -9.09 16.04 9.60
CA ASP A 304 -9.66 16.33 10.91
C ASP A 304 -9.49 17.79 11.35
N ILE A 305 -8.53 18.53 10.78
CA ILE A 305 -8.31 19.94 11.08
C ILE A 305 -8.77 20.84 9.93
N GLY A 306 -8.38 20.53 8.71
CA GLY A 306 -8.80 21.23 7.50
C GLY A 306 -8.59 22.75 7.59
N LEU A 307 -9.62 23.50 7.25
CA LEU A 307 -9.60 24.97 7.26
C LEU A 307 -9.84 25.59 8.64
N ALA A 308 -10.09 24.78 9.68
CA ALA A 308 -10.15 25.32 11.05
C ALA A 308 -8.79 25.86 11.50
N ASP A 309 -7.68 25.22 11.08
CA ASP A 309 -6.32 25.73 11.20
C ASP A 309 -5.45 25.30 9.99
N PRO A 310 -5.35 26.12 8.94
CA PRO A 310 -4.57 25.80 7.74
C PRO A 310 -3.07 25.54 7.99
N ARG A 311 -2.52 26.03 9.12
CA ARG A 311 -1.13 25.80 9.51
C ARG A 311 -0.85 24.33 9.81
N ALA A 312 -1.87 23.56 10.15
CA ALA A 312 -1.74 22.14 10.48
C ALA A 312 -1.06 21.34 9.33
N LEU A 313 -1.47 21.59 8.09
CA LEU A 313 -0.84 20.96 6.93
C LEU A 313 0.63 21.37 6.80
N GLN A 314 0.94 22.65 6.98
CA GLN A 314 2.32 23.13 6.88
C GLN A 314 3.21 22.56 7.99
N VAL A 315 2.71 22.48 9.22
CA VAL A 315 3.44 21.88 10.34
C VAL A 315 3.78 20.42 10.06
N THR A 316 2.85 19.65 9.51
CA THR A 316 3.10 18.24 9.19
C THR A 316 4.10 18.07 8.04
N LEU A 317 4.02 18.88 6.99
CA LEU A 317 4.99 18.85 5.90
C LEU A 317 6.38 19.28 6.35
N ASN A 318 6.49 20.32 7.17
CA ASN A 318 7.76 20.75 7.74
C ASN A 318 8.37 19.69 8.67
N SER A 319 7.56 18.99 9.46
CA SER A 319 8.02 17.91 10.33
C SER A 319 8.52 16.71 9.53
N TRP A 320 7.85 16.40 8.42
CA TRP A 320 8.29 15.37 7.49
C TRP A 320 9.64 15.72 6.85
N ASP A 321 9.78 16.96 6.37
CA ASP A 321 11.04 17.44 5.79
C ASP A 321 12.17 17.46 6.82
N ALA A 322 11.90 17.90 8.06
CA ALA A 322 12.84 17.85 9.17
C ALA A 322 13.29 16.41 9.47
N TYR A 323 12.33 15.46 9.56
CA TYR A 323 12.66 14.05 9.73
C TYR A 323 13.52 13.50 8.60
N THR A 324 13.20 13.83 7.35
CA THR A 324 13.95 13.37 6.17
C THR A 324 15.40 13.85 6.19
N ARG A 325 15.68 15.01 6.79
CA ARG A 325 17.03 15.58 6.90
C ARG A 325 17.81 15.05 8.09
N LEU A 326 17.16 14.84 9.22
CA LEU A 326 17.79 14.47 10.49
C LEU A 326 17.86 12.95 10.70
N GLY A 327 16.83 12.22 10.26
CA GLY A 327 16.68 10.80 10.57
C GLY A 327 16.31 10.53 12.04
N SER A 328 16.20 9.25 12.43
CA SER A 328 16.04 8.86 13.84
C SER A 328 17.42 8.83 14.53
N PRO A 329 17.51 9.20 15.82
CA PRO A 329 16.39 9.57 16.70
C PRO A 329 16.02 11.07 16.69
N GLU A 330 16.84 11.96 16.13
CA GLU A 330 16.65 13.41 16.23
C GLU A 330 15.38 13.87 15.51
N GLY A 331 15.10 13.32 14.34
CA GLY A 331 13.93 13.64 13.53
C GLY A 331 12.59 13.17 14.13
N ASP A 332 12.61 12.18 15.02
CA ASP A 332 11.42 11.64 15.67
C ASP A 332 10.71 12.72 16.51
N LEU A 333 11.49 13.63 17.12
CA LEU A 333 10.94 14.75 17.89
C LEU A 333 10.14 15.72 17.03
N ALA A 334 10.51 15.93 15.76
CA ALA A 334 9.75 16.77 14.85
C ALA A 334 8.37 16.17 14.54
N LEU A 335 8.30 14.85 14.35
CA LEU A 335 7.02 14.13 14.17
C LEU A 335 6.16 14.20 15.43
N ALA A 336 6.76 14.05 16.62
CA ALA A 336 6.07 14.16 17.89
C ALA A 336 5.50 15.56 18.10
N GLN A 337 6.25 16.62 17.78
CA GLN A 337 5.78 18.00 17.82
C GLN A 337 4.58 18.23 16.91
N ALA A 338 4.62 17.74 15.67
CA ALA A 338 3.51 17.84 14.73
C ALA A 338 2.27 17.08 15.24
N ALA A 339 2.45 15.89 15.78
CA ALA A 339 1.36 15.08 16.30
C ALA A 339 0.63 15.77 17.47
N VAL A 340 1.39 16.34 18.41
CA VAL A 340 0.83 17.11 19.53
C VAL A 340 0.11 18.36 19.02
N TYR A 341 0.71 19.07 18.06
CA TYR A 341 0.07 20.23 17.43
C TYR A 341 -1.30 19.85 16.84
N LEU A 342 -1.36 18.76 16.07
CA LEU A 342 -2.63 18.27 15.52
C LEU A 342 -3.64 17.88 16.60
N ALA A 343 -3.18 17.29 17.70
CA ALA A 343 -4.06 16.92 18.82
C ALA A 343 -4.74 18.12 19.47
N VAL A 344 -4.04 19.26 19.59
CA VAL A 344 -4.60 20.47 20.25
C VAL A 344 -5.20 21.47 19.27
N ALA A 345 -4.98 21.34 17.96
CA ALA A 345 -5.56 22.20 16.94
C ALA A 345 -7.09 22.12 16.92
N PRO A 346 -7.80 23.21 16.55
CA PRO A 346 -9.25 23.18 16.36
C PRO A 346 -9.63 22.17 15.27
N LYS A 347 -10.69 21.39 15.50
CA LYS A 347 -11.10 20.28 14.62
C LYS A 347 -12.18 20.71 13.64
N SER A 348 -12.00 20.32 12.36
CA SER A 348 -13.05 20.40 11.33
C SER A 348 -12.83 19.33 10.27
N ASN A 349 -13.86 18.58 9.97
CA ASN A 349 -13.91 17.66 8.83
C ASN A 349 -14.74 18.24 7.66
N ALA A 350 -15.01 19.54 7.63
CA ALA A 350 -15.87 20.16 6.64
C ALA A 350 -15.35 19.95 5.21
N MET A 351 -14.04 20.08 4.99
CA MET A 351 -13.42 19.84 3.68
C MET A 351 -13.53 18.37 3.26
N TYR A 352 -13.30 17.44 4.17
CA TYR A 352 -13.41 16.00 3.88
C TYR A 352 -14.84 15.64 3.47
N THR A 353 -15.85 16.11 4.21
CA THR A 353 -17.25 15.85 3.89
C THR A 353 -17.69 16.56 2.61
N ALA A 354 -17.24 17.80 2.37
CA ALA A 354 -17.53 18.56 1.16
C ALA A 354 -16.98 17.85 -0.10
N PHE A 355 -15.74 17.42 -0.05
CA PHE A 355 -15.11 16.71 -1.16
C PHE A 355 -15.78 15.36 -1.42
N GLY A 356 -16.15 14.62 -0.38
CA GLY A 356 -16.90 13.37 -0.49
C GLY A 356 -18.28 13.57 -1.13
N SER A 357 -18.99 14.63 -0.72
CA SER A 357 -20.30 14.98 -1.30
C SER A 357 -20.17 15.36 -2.77
N ALA A 358 -19.22 16.21 -3.16
CA ALA A 358 -18.98 16.58 -4.54
C ALA A 358 -18.65 15.36 -5.43
N ARG A 359 -17.81 14.44 -4.94
CA ARG A 359 -17.51 13.19 -5.64
C ARG A 359 -18.74 12.30 -5.83
N LYS A 360 -19.61 12.26 -4.83
CA LYS A 360 -20.87 11.52 -4.92
C LYS A 360 -21.79 12.12 -5.97
N THR A 361 -21.97 13.44 -5.98
CA THR A 361 -22.79 14.13 -7.02
C THR A 361 -22.26 13.82 -8.43
N ILE A 362 -20.92 13.87 -8.64
CA ILE A 362 -20.31 13.52 -9.93
C ILE A 362 -20.59 12.05 -10.30
N ALA A 363 -20.54 11.12 -9.35
CA ALA A 363 -20.82 9.72 -9.60
C ALA A 363 -22.31 9.47 -9.96
N ASP A 364 -23.22 10.21 -9.32
CA ASP A 364 -24.65 10.05 -9.49
C ASP A 364 -25.17 10.77 -10.76
N GLN A 365 -24.61 11.94 -11.10
CA GLN A 365 -25.08 12.79 -12.21
C GLN A 365 -24.24 12.63 -13.51
N GLY A 366 -23.08 11.99 -13.42
CA GLY A 366 -22.15 11.88 -14.55
C GLY A 366 -21.43 13.21 -14.88
N SER A 367 -20.97 13.33 -16.13
CA SER A 367 -20.24 14.51 -16.61
C SER A 367 -21.21 15.58 -17.13
N LEU A 368 -21.66 16.48 -16.24
CA LEU A 368 -22.45 17.64 -16.62
C LEU A 368 -21.57 18.65 -17.39
N GLU A 369 -22.19 19.36 -18.34
CA GLU A 369 -21.47 20.34 -19.14
C GLU A 369 -21.11 21.60 -18.35
N VAL A 370 -19.97 22.20 -18.71
CA VAL A 370 -19.57 23.51 -18.15
C VAL A 370 -20.54 24.57 -18.69
N PRO A 371 -21.14 25.41 -17.83
CA PRO A 371 -22.01 26.49 -18.25
C PRO A 371 -21.35 27.42 -19.29
N LEU A 372 -22.10 27.88 -20.29
CA LEU A 372 -21.55 28.65 -21.41
C LEU A 372 -20.78 29.90 -20.97
N HIS A 373 -21.28 30.62 -19.98
CA HIS A 373 -20.63 31.83 -19.44
C HIS A 373 -19.27 31.55 -18.78
N LEU A 374 -19.00 30.31 -18.36
CA LEU A 374 -17.70 29.92 -17.77
C LEU A 374 -16.71 29.36 -18.81
N ARG A 375 -17.14 29.18 -20.08
CA ARG A 375 -16.29 28.68 -21.15
C ARG A 375 -15.49 29.82 -21.78
N ASN A 376 -14.22 29.58 -22.09
CA ASN A 376 -13.37 30.59 -22.75
C ASN A 376 -13.66 30.67 -24.24
N ALA A 377 -13.95 31.89 -24.73
CA ALA A 377 -14.17 32.18 -26.15
C ALA A 377 -12.86 32.54 -26.89
N THR A 378 -11.98 31.57 -27.10
CA THR A 378 -10.63 31.75 -27.68
C THR A 378 -10.65 31.84 -29.20
N THR A 379 -11.70 31.40 -29.88
CA THR A 379 -11.87 31.44 -31.34
C THR A 379 -13.16 32.17 -31.72
N ASN A 380 -13.26 32.61 -32.99
CA ASN A 380 -14.50 33.23 -33.49
C ASN A 380 -15.68 32.24 -33.42
N LEU A 381 -15.46 30.96 -33.72
CA LEU A 381 -16.47 29.93 -33.61
C LEU A 381 -16.98 29.80 -32.16
N ASN A 382 -16.08 29.84 -31.16
CA ASN A 382 -16.49 29.75 -29.74
C ASN A 382 -17.35 30.97 -29.34
N LYS A 383 -17.06 32.18 -29.90
CA LYS A 383 -17.91 33.35 -29.68
C LYS A 383 -19.29 33.21 -30.29
N GLU A 384 -19.37 32.68 -31.52
CA GLU A 384 -20.63 32.40 -32.20
C GLU A 384 -21.49 31.35 -31.46
N LEU A 385 -20.82 30.42 -30.72
CA LEU A 385 -21.48 29.41 -29.88
C LEU A 385 -21.86 29.96 -28.48
N GLY A 386 -21.68 31.26 -28.22
CA GLY A 386 -22.03 31.88 -26.92
C GLY A 386 -21.07 31.61 -25.78
N TYR A 387 -19.84 31.14 -26.05
CA TYR A 387 -18.85 30.91 -24.99
C TYR A 387 -18.43 32.24 -24.36
N GLY A 388 -18.46 32.29 -23.02
CA GLY A 388 -18.10 33.46 -22.23
C GLY A 388 -19.14 34.60 -22.31
N GLU A 389 -20.29 34.38 -22.95
CA GLU A 389 -21.37 35.38 -23.05
C GLU A 389 -21.93 35.67 -21.65
N GLU A 390 -22.09 36.99 -21.41
CA GLU A 390 -22.55 37.52 -20.10
C GLU A 390 -21.68 37.12 -18.89
N TYR A 391 -20.43 36.72 -19.11
CA TYR A 391 -19.53 36.47 -17.98
C TYR A 391 -19.24 37.78 -17.23
N ARG A 392 -19.50 37.76 -15.94
CA ARG A 392 -19.22 38.90 -15.05
C ARG A 392 -17.88 38.71 -14.36
N TYR A 393 -16.93 39.58 -14.66
CA TYR A 393 -15.60 39.54 -14.06
C TYR A 393 -15.65 40.08 -12.61
N ALA A 394 -15.47 39.21 -11.62
CA ALA A 394 -15.68 39.56 -10.23
C ALA A 394 -14.84 40.76 -9.73
N HIS A 395 -13.65 40.99 -10.30
CA HIS A 395 -12.80 42.15 -9.95
C HIS A 395 -13.35 43.49 -10.40
N ASP A 396 -14.29 43.52 -11.33
CA ASP A 396 -14.98 44.73 -11.77
C ASP A 396 -16.23 45.04 -10.96
N GLU A 397 -16.59 44.15 -10.05
CA GLU A 397 -17.76 44.24 -9.18
C GLU A 397 -17.36 44.73 -7.77
N ASP A 398 -18.34 45.30 -7.05
CA ASP A 398 -18.15 45.72 -5.65
C ASP A 398 -17.68 44.56 -4.77
N ASP A 399 -16.71 44.82 -3.92
CA ASP A 399 -16.06 43.83 -3.05
C ASP A 399 -15.44 42.62 -3.80
N ALA A 400 -15.17 42.77 -5.11
CA ALA A 400 -14.71 41.71 -6.00
C ALA A 400 -15.61 40.45 -5.93
N PHE A 401 -16.93 40.67 -5.85
CA PHE A 401 -17.93 39.61 -5.73
C PHE A 401 -19.11 39.84 -6.69
N ALA A 402 -19.25 38.99 -7.70
CA ALA A 402 -20.35 39.04 -8.68
C ALA A 402 -21.64 38.47 -8.06
N ALA A 403 -22.36 39.29 -7.30
CA ALA A 403 -23.58 38.87 -6.63
C ALA A 403 -24.67 38.40 -7.62
N GLY A 404 -25.32 37.27 -7.33
CA GLY A 404 -26.31 36.61 -8.17
C GLY A 404 -25.73 35.71 -9.27
N GLU A 405 -24.41 35.61 -9.40
CA GLU A 405 -23.76 34.71 -10.34
C GLU A 405 -23.78 33.25 -9.85
N LYS A 406 -23.76 32.29 -10.78
CA LYS A 406 -23.74 30.85 -10.53
C LYS A 406 -22.54 30.20 -11.22
N TYR A 407 -21.88 29.29 -10.53
CA TYR A 407 -20.66 28.63 -10.98
C TYR A 407 -20.80 27.11 -11.10
N LEU A 408 -21.96 26.56 -10.77
CA LEU A 408 -22.30 25.15 -10.96
C LEU A 408 -23.19 24.99 -12.21
N PRO A 409 -23.20 23.80 -12.84
CA PRO A 409 -24.21 23.45 -13.82
C PRO A 409 -25.64 23.67 -13.30
N GLU A 410 -26.57 24.02 -14.20
CA GLU A 410 -27.94 24.38 -13.83
C GLU A 410 -28.65 23.28 -13.04
N GLU A 411 -28.39 22.03 -13.37
CA GLU A 411 -29.00 20.84 -12.76
C GLU A 411 -28.63 20.71 -11.25
N ILE A 412 -27.45 21.20 -10.86
CA ILE A 412 -26.94 21.13 -9.49
C ILE A 412 -26.69 22.50 -8.86
N GLN A 413 -27.21 23.57 -9.44
CA GLN A 413 -26.96 24.94 -8.96
C GLN A 413 -27.37 25.20 -7.50
N LYS A 414 -28.22 24.36 -6.92
CA LYS A 414 -28.68 24.44 -5.51
C LYS A 414 -27.80 23.68 -4.55
N ASP A 415 -26.85 22.87 -5.05
CA ASP A 415 -25.98 22.06 -4.22
C ASP A 415 -25.03 22.94 -3.40
N GLN A 416 -24.86 22.55 -2.17
CA GLN A 416 -23.92 23.17 -1.24
C GLN A 416 -23.02 22.10 -0.66
N PHE A 417 -21.80 22.02 -1.18
CA PHE A 417 -20.84 21.01 -0.71
C PHE A 417 -20.13 21.43 0.56
N TYR A 418 -19.57 22.67 0.59
CA TYR A 418 -18.79 23.15 1.71
C TYR A 418 -19.62 23.89 2.74
N ASN A 419 -19.64 23.33 3.96
CA ASN A 419 -20.33 23.89 5.12
C ASN A 419 -19.36 24.07 6.28
N PRO A 420 -18.81 25.28 6.50
CA PRO A 420 -17.85 25.56 7.57
C PRO A 420 -18.40 25.23 8.95
N LYS A 421 -17.53 24.67 9.81
CA LYS A 421 -17.87 24.39 11.21
C LYS A 421 -17.66 25.62 12.10
N GLN A 422 -18.24 25.59 13.29
CA GLN A 422 -18.00 26.61 14.34
C GLN A 422 -16.66 26.30 15.05
N SER A 423 -15.54 26.31 14.32
CA SER A 423 -14.23 25.91 14.84
C SER A 423 -13.11 26.70 14.16
N GLY A 424 -12.21 27.26 14.94
CA GLY A 424 -11.02 27.95 14.45
C GLY A 424 -11.30 29.03 13.41
N LEU A 425 -10.54 29.03 12.31
CA LEU A 425 -10.70 29.99 11.21
C LEU A 425 -12.03 29.82 10.46
N GLU A 426 -12.64 28.65 10.49
CA GLU A 426 -13.91 28.41 9.78
C GLU A 426 -15.09 29.26 10.32
N ILE A 427 -14.99 29.78 11.56
CA ILE A 427 -15.97 30.75 12.08
C ILE A 427 -16.00 31.96 11.16
N ARG A 428 -14.85 32.59 10.89
CA ARG A 428 -14.74 33.75 9.99
C ARG A 428 -15.09 33.43 8.54
N ILE A 429 -14.72 32.23 8.08
CA ILE A 429 -15.10 31.77 6.74
C ILE A 429 -16.63 31.67 6.63
N LYS A 430 -17.29 31.15 7.67
CA LYS A 430 -18.75 31.06 7.71
C LYS A 430 -19.42 32.44 7.67
N GLU A 431 -18.97 33.37 8.47
CA GLU A 431 -19.47 34.76 8.48
C GLU A 431 -19.35 35.38 7.06
N LYS A 432 -18.20 35.22 6.41
CA LYS A 432 -17.99 35.71 5.06
C LYS A 432 -18.92 35.04 4.04
N MET A 433 -19.08 33.72 4.12
CA MET A 433 -19.99 32.98 3.24
C MET A 433 -21.46 33.36 3.45
N ASP A 434 -21.87 33.58 4.67
CA ASP A 434 -23.24 34.03 4.97
C ASP A 434 -23.51 35.45 4.43
N ASN A 435 -22.51 36.34 4.48
CA ASN A 435 -22.60 37.64 3.81
C ASN A 435 -22.74 37.50 2.28
N PHE A 436 -21.92 36.63 1.64
CA PHE A 436 -22.07 36.36 0.20
C PHE A 436 -23.44 35.79 -0.16
N ARG A 437 -24.01 34.94 0.67
CA ARG A 437 -25.38 34.41 0.49
C ARG A 437 -26.43 35.54 0.54
N GLN A 438 -26.27 36.47 1.46
CA GLN A 438 -27.16 37.64 1.56
C GLN A 438 -27.08 38.54 0.32
N LEU A 439 -25.84 38.83 -0.14
CA LEU A 439 -25.62 39.59 -1.37
C LEU A 439 -26.24 38.89 -2.60
N ASN A 440 -26.08 37.58 -2.72
CA ASN A 440 -26.70 36.79 -3.78
C ASN A 440 -28.24 36.85 -3.72
N GLN A 441 -28.84 36.83 -2.53
CA GLN A 441 -30.29 36.94 -2.38
C GLN A 441 -30.82 38.32 -2.77
N GLN A 442 -30.03 39.39 -2.48
CA GLN A 442 -30.39 40.77 -2.76
C GLN A 442 -30.02 41.23 -4.18
N ALA A 443 -29.26 40.43 -4.90
CA ALA A 443 -28.83 40.79 -6.25
C ALA A 443 -30.03 41.01 -7.20
N LYS A 444 -29.96 42.10 -7.98
CA LYS A 444 -30.97 42.43 -8.98
C LYS A 444 -30.86 41.52 -10.20
N ASN A 445 -29.65 41.18 -10.56
CA ASN A 445 -29.36 40.26 -11.69
C ASN A 445 -29.00 38.90 -11.11
N LYS A 446 -29.81 37.91 -11.34
CA LYS A 446 -29.56 36.52 -10.93
C LYS A 446 -29.50 35.64 -12.16
N ARG A 447 -28.49 34.80 -12.23
CA ARG A 447 -28.41 33.76 -13.24
C ARG A 447 -29.28 32.58 -12.80
N TYR A 448 -30.07 32.03 -13.69
CA TYR A 448 -31.02 30.95 -13.44
C TYR A 448 -32.04 31.31 -12.34
N GLU A 449 -33.03 32.11 -12.65
CA GLU A 449 -34.16 32.40 -11.75
C GLU A 449 -35.13 31.21 -11.63
#